data_76ee34acf5aa828c4dbe0f7e10090fe5
#
_entry.id   76ee34acf5aa828c4dbe0f7e10090fe5
#
_cell.length_a   1.000
_cell.length_b   1.000
_cell.length_c   1.000
_cell.angle_alpha   90.00
_cell.angle_beta   90.00
_cell.angle_gamma   90.00
#
_symmetry.space_group_name_H-M   'P 1'
#
loop_
_entity.id
_entity.type
_entity.pdbx_description
1 polymer ?
#
loop_
_entity_poly.entity_id
_entity_poly.type
_entity_poly.pdbx_seq_one_letter_code
_entity_poly.pdbx_strand_id
1 'polypeptide(L)'
;MAITLDELVRRFGGEVVGEGAHRVEGLAPLDKAGPTQLAFLANQKYLPQVESTRAGAVLISRADLDKLAAPREGSNFIVTPNPYAYFARVAQAFIELSAPKAKPGVHPSAYVDPAAKVAASAVIGPHATVEAGAVVGERARLDAGVSVGAGVTLGDDVHLYPNVTVYHGCRLGARVIVHAGAVIGADGFGFAPDFVGEGDARTGSWVKIPQVGAVQIGDDVEIGANTTIDRGAMADTIIEECVKLDNLVQIGHNCRIGAYTVIAGCAGIAGSTNIGKHCMIGGAVGIAGHVTLADYVIVTAQSGVSKSLTKPGMYTSAFPAVSHADWNKSAALVRNLDKLRDRIKALETALADKNNGEA
;
A
#
# COMPACT_ATOMS: atom_id res chain seq x y z
N MET A 1 -15.91 17.53 18.60
CA MET A 1 -17.12 16.73 18.97
C MET A 1 -16.71 15.67 19.98
N ALA A 2 -17.58 15.38 20.95
CA ALA A 2 -17.29 14.41 22.00
C ALA A 2 -18.16 13.18 21.81
N ILE A 3 -17.57 11.99 21.97
CA ILE A 3 -18.24 10.69 21.89
C ILE A 3 -18.06 9.95 23.21
N THR A 4 -19.05 9.21 23.73
CA THR A 4 -18.91 8.43 24.96
C THR A 4 -18.24 7.08 24.71
N LEU A 5 -17.63 6.49 25.75
CA LEU A 5 -17.02 5.16 25.64
C LEU A 5 -18.09 4.10 25.31
N ASP A 6 -19.29 4.22 25.88
CA ASP A 6 -20.43 3.33 25.57
C ASP A 6 -20.86 3.43 24.09
N GLU A 7 -20.81 4.63 23.48
CA GLU A 7 -21.10 4.80 22.06
C GLU A 7 -20.02 4.14 21.19
N LEU A 8 -18.75 4.26 21.57
CA LEU A 8 -17.64 3.59 20.88
C LEU A 8 -17.79 2.07 20.92
N VAL A 9 -18.08 1.51 22.10
CA VAL A 9 -18.27 0.07 22.27
C VAL A 9 -19.51 -0.41 21.52
N ARG A 10 -20.60 0.35 21.52
CA ARG A 10 -21.80 0.02 20.72
C ARG A 10 -21.49 -0.02 19.22
N ARG A 11 -20.62 0.88 18.73
CA ARG A 11 -20.27 0.99 17.31
C ARG A 11 -19.23 -0.05 16.87
N PHE A 12 -18.24 -0.33 17.71
CA PHE A 12 -17.06 -1.10 17.32
C PHE A 12 -16.83 -2.38 18.12
N GLY A 13 -17.68 -2.66 19.11
CA GLY A 13 -17.52 -3.79 20.02
C GLY A 13 -16.52 -3.50 21.15
N GLY A 14 -16.16 -4.53 21.90
CA GLY A 14 -15.30 -4.41 23.07
C GLY A 14 -16.09 -4.29 24.38
N GLU A 15 -15.41 -3.99 25.48
CA GLU A 15 -15.95 -3.88 26.84
C GLU A 15 -15.39 -2.62 27.52
N VAL A 16 -16.25 -1.82 28.13
CA VAL A 16 -15.80 -0.69 28.96
C VAL A 16 -15.48 -1.19 30.37
N VAL A 17 -14.29 -0.84 30.87
CA VAL A 17 -13.90 -0.99 32.26
C VAL A 17 -13.69 0.41 32.81
N GLY A 18 -14.55 0.85 33.74
CA GLY A 18 -14.63 2.20 34.26
C GLY A 18 -15.95 2.89 33.93
N GLU A 19 -15.91 4.20 33.68
CA GLU A 19 -17.09 5.04 33.43
C GLU A 19 -17.47 5.07 31.96
N GLY A 20 -18.49 4.31 31.53
CA GLY A 20 -18.95 4.26 30.14
C GLY A 20 -19.47 5.59 29.58
N ALA A 21 -20.01 6.46 30.46
CA ALA A 21 -20.49 7.78 30.08
C ALA A 21 -19.35 8.79 29.87
N HIS A 22 -18.08 8.43 30.18
CA HIS A 22 -16.95 9.31 29.97
C HIS A 22 -16.84 9.73 28.50
N ARG A 23 -16.57 11.01 28.27
CA ARG A 23 -16.54 11.60 26.92
C ARG A 23 -15.12 11.85 26.45
N VAL A 24 -14.81 11.38 25.23
CA VAL A 24 -13.54 11.65 24.55
C VAL A 24 -13.79 12.52 23.32
N GLU A 25 -12.86 13.43 23.05
CA GLU A 25 -12.97 14.44 21.98
C GLU A 25 -11.88 14.29 20.92
N GLY A 26 -10.93 13.42 21.16
CA GLY A 26 -9.80 13.19 20.25
C GLY A 26 -8.91 12.04 20.68
N LEU A 27 -7.82 11.90 19.98
CA LEU A 27 -6.82 10.86 20.14
C LEU A 27 -5.47 11.47 20.46
N ALA A 28 -4.68 10.82 21.32
CA ALA A 28 -3.30 11.22 21.61
C ALA A 28 -2.44 10.02 22.01
N PRO A 29 -1.10 10.11 21.87
CA PRO A 29 -0.17 9.13 22.44
C PRO A 29 -0.29 9.04 23.97
N LEU A 30 0.01 7.87 24.55
CA LEU A 30 -0.11 7.60 25.99
C LEU A 30 0.58 8.65 26.88
N ASP A 31 1.74 9.12 26.47
CA ASP A 31 2.57 10.09 27.21
C ASP A 31 2.07 11.53 27.13
N LYS A 32 1.17 11.84 26.20
CA LYS A 32 0.65 13.19 25.95
C LYS A 32 -0.84 13.35 26.13
N ALA A 33 -1.56 12.22 26.22
CA ALA A 33 -3.01 12.24 26.31
C ALA A 33 -3.52 12.93 27.58
N GLY A 34 -4.52 13.77 27.40
CA GLY A 34 -5.26 14.44 28.48
C GLY A 34 -6.60 13.76 28.77
N PRO A 35 -7.36 14.29 29.75
CA PRO A 35 -8.61 13.69 30.27
C PRO A 35 -9.72 13.51 29.22
N THR A 36 -9.71 14.28 28.15
CA THR A 36 -10.70 14.17 27.06
C THR A 36 -10.15 13.41 25.83
N GLN A 37 -9.03 12.73 25.97
CA GLN A 37 -8.40 12.03 24.84
C GLN A 37 -8.32 10.53 25.08
N LEU A 38 -8.51 9.78 24.00
CA LEU A 38 -8.34 8.33 23.96
C LEU A 38 -6.92 7.99 23.50
N ALA A 39 -6.24 7.14 24.25
CA ALA A 39 -4.95 6.57 23.88
C ALA A 39 -5.08 5.07 23.60
N PHE A 40 -4.03 4.41 23.14
CA PHE A 40 -4.00 2.97 22.92
C PHE A 40 -2.67 2.34 23.30
N LEU A 41 -2.71 1.09 23.71
CA LEU A 41 -1.55 0.24 23.94
C LEU A 41 -1.49 -0.86 22.87
N ALA A 42 -0.52 -0.78 21.95
CA ALA A 42 -0.25 -1.82 20.96
C ALA A 42 1.03 -2.60 21.21
N ASN A 43 1.91 -2.13 22.12
CA ASN A 43 3.17 -2.78 22.41
C ASN A 43 3.42 -2.76 23.92
N GLN A 44 3.66 -3.93 24.49
CA GLN A 44 3.85 -4.14 25.94
C GLN A 44 5.00 -3.32 26.54
N LYS A 45 6.00 -2.92 25.77
CA LYS A 45 7.08 -2.04 26.28
C LYS A 45 6.57 -0.69 26.80
N TYR A 46 5.36 -0.26 26.39
CA TYR A 46 4.72 0.97 26.84
C TYR A 46 3.73 0.75 27.99
N LEU A 47 3.62 -0.46 28.54
CA LEU A 47 2.73 -0.76 29.66
C LEU A 47 2.94 0.19 30.87
N PRO A 48 4.17 0.56 31.28
CA PRO A 48 4.39 1.52 32.35
C PRO A 48 3.79 2.91 32.06
N GLN A 49 3.66 3.29 30.79
CA GLN A 49 3.02 4.56 30.44
C GLN A 49 1.50 4.53 30.64
N VAL A 50 0.85 3.35 30.59
CA VAL A 50 -0.57 3.20 30.87
C VAL A 50 -0.88 3.50 32.34
N GLU A 51 0.00 3.14 33.26
CA GLU A 51 -0.16 3.40 34.69
C GLU A 51 -0.03 4.89 35.04
N SER A 52 0.76 5.64 34.29
CA SER A 52 1.06 7.07 34.54
C SER A 52 0.28 8.04 33.62
N THR A 53 -0.39 7.54 32.58
CA THR A 53 -1.10 8.40 31.62
C THR A 53 -2.23 9.19 32.27
N ARG A 54 -2.51 10.38 31.72
CA ARG A 54 -3.70 11.19 32.05
C ARG A 54 -4.80 11.06 31.00
N ALA A 55 -4.69 10.07 30.09
CA ALA A 55 -5.71 9.81 29.09
C ALA A 55 -7.09 9.61 29.73
N GLY A 56 -8.13 10.14 29.10
CA GLY A 56 -9.51 9.93 29.53
C GLY A 56 -9.93 8.48 29.42
N ALA A 57 -9.38 7.75 28.44
CA ALA A 57 -9.52 6.30 28.33
C ALA A 57 -8.34 5.70 27.54
N VAL A 58 -8.10 4.39 27.71
CA VAL A 58 -7.06 3.64 26.99
C VAL A 58 -7.66 2.41 26.32
N LEU A 59 -7.39 2.23 25.02
CA LEU A 59 -7.64 0.99 24.31
C LEU A 59 -6.57 -0.03 24.68
N ILE A 60 -6.96 -1.19 25.16
CA ILE A 60 -6.03 -2.19 25.70
C ILE A 60 -6.55 -3.62 25.44
N SER A 61 -5.64 -4.60 25.34
CA SER A 61 -6.02 -6.01 25.34
C SER A 61 -6.35 -6.49 26.76
N ARG A 62 -7.17 -7.54 26.90
CA ARG A 62 -7.46 -8.16 28.20
C ARG A 62 -6.16 -8.61 28.89
N ALA A 63 -5.30 -9.29 28.13
CA ALA A 63 -4.04 -9.79 28.64
C ALA A 63 -3.08 -8.71 29.15
N ASP A 64 -3.14 -7.50 28.59
CA ASP A 64 -2.31 -6.38 29.05
C ASP A 64 -2.96 -5.62 30.20
N LEU A 65 -4.29 -5.50 30.22
CA LEU A 65 -5.03 -4.94 31.36
C LEU A 65 -4.76 -5.74 32.65
N ASP A 66 -4.79 -7.06 32.56
CA ASP A 66 -4.56 -7.97 33.70
C ASP A 66 -3.11 -7.91 34.24
N LYS A 67 -2.17 -7.33 33.49
CA LYS A 67 -0.78 -7.10 33.93
C LYS A 67 -0.57 -5.77 34.62
N LEU A 68 -1.53 -4.85 34.59
CA LEU A 68 -1.39 -3.56 35.27
C LEU A 68 -1.39 -3.78 36.79
N ALA A 69 -0.31 -3.36 37.45
CA ALA A 69 -0.16 -3.56 38.88
C ALA A 69 -1.10 -2.65 39.70
N ALA A 70 -1.28 -1.41 39.26
CA ALA A 70 -2.18 -0.43 39.88
C ALA A 70 -2.62 0.62 38.86
N PRO A 71 -3.67 0.40 38.08
CA PRO A 71 -4.21 1.46 37.27
C PRO A 71 -4.63 2.64 38.17
N ARG A 72 -4.36 3.86 37.70
CA ARG A 72 -4.74 5.07 38.43
C ARG A 72 -6.24 5.05 38.75
N GLU A 73 -6.64 5.45 39.95
CA GLU A 73 -8.02 5.59 40.34
C GLU A 73 -8.79 6.49 39.34
N GLY A 74 -9.93 6.03 38.87
CA GLY A 74 -10.72 6.71 37.84
C GLY A 74 -10.22 6.52 36.40
N SER A 75 -9.28 5.61 36.15
CA SER A 75 -8.88 5.24 34.80
C SER A 75 -9.99 4.49 34.05
N ASN A 76 -10.20 4.83 32.80
CA ASN A 76 -11.16 4.14 31.93
C ASN A 76 -10.43 3.37 30.83
N PHE A 77 -10.96 2.19 30.51
CA PHE A 77 -10.41 1.34 29.47
C PHE A 77 -11.52 0.88 28.52
N ILE A 78 -11.19 0.73 27.24
CA ILE A 78 -11.94 -0.10 26.30
C ILE A 78 -11.09 -1.34 26.02
N VAL A 79 -11.57 -2.48 26.45
CA VAL A 79 -10.91 -3.77 26.28
C VAL A 79 -11.32 -4.37 24.93
N THR A 80 -10.34 -4.67 24.10
CA THR A 80 -10.55 -5.18 22.74
C THR A 80 -9.43 -6.16 22.34
N PRO A 81 -9.72 -7.17 21.51
CA PRO A 81 -8.67 -8.08 21.04
C PRO A 81 -7.58 -7.40 20.22
N ASN A 82 -7.89 -6.30 19.53
CA ASN A 82 -6.94 -5.56 18.71
C ASN A 82 -7.05 -4.04 18.96
N PRO A 83 -6.34 -3.52 19.98
CA PRO A 83 -6.37 -2.10 20.33
C PRO A 83 -5.93 -1.17 19.18
N TYR A 84 -4.98 -1.61 18.35
CA TYR A 84 -4.48 -0.80 17.24
C TYR A 84 -5.51 -0.65 16.11
N ALA A 85 -6.17 -1.73 15.72
CA ALA A 85 -7.24 -1.65 14.73
C ALA A 85 -8.46 -0.87 15.27
N TYR A 86 -8.75 -1.01 16.57
CA TYR A 86 -9.81 -0.23 17.20
C TYR A 86 -9.50 1.27 17.17
N PHE A 87 -8.27 1.64 17.51
CA PHE A 87 -7.78 3.02 17.41
C PHE A 87 -7.99 3.60 16.02
N ALA A 88 -7.63 2.86 14.97
CA ALA A 88 -7.82 3.30 13.59
C ALA A 88 -9.30 3.57 13.27
N ARG A 89 -10.22 2.70 13.71
CA ARG A 89 -11.68 2.90 13.54
C ARG A 89 -12.19 4.13 14.26
N VAL A 90 -11.71 4.37 15.47
CA VAL A 90 -12.08 5.57 16.24
C VAL A 90 -11.53 6.83 15.58
N ALA A 91 -10.30 6.78 15.06
CA ALA A 91 -9.73 7.89 14.30
C ALA A 91 -10.59 8.25 13.06
N GLN A 92 -11.01 7.25 12.31
CA GLN A 92 -11.92 7.43 11.17
C GLN A 92 -13.26 8.06 11.62
N ALA A 93 -13.84 7.56 12.73
CA ALA A 93 -15.09 8.13 13.24
C ALA A 93 -14.95 9.61 13.64
N PHE A 94 -13.84 10.02 14.25
CA PHE A 94 -13.59 11.43 14.56
C PHE A 94 -13.45 12.28 13.30
N ILE A 95 -12.77 11.77 12.26
CA ILE A 95 -12.65 12.45 10.97
C ILE A 95 -14.04 12.61 10.32
N GLU A 96 -14.82 11.53 10.25
CA GLU A 96 -16.20 11.56 9.70
C GLU A 96 -17.09 12.60 10.39
N LEU A 97 -16.98 12.69 11.73
CA LEU A 97 -17.78 13.63 12.53
C LEU A 97 -17.32 15.09 12.37
N SER A 98 -16.04 15.33 12.11
CA SER A 98 -15.45 16.66 12.02
C SER A 98 -15.30 17.19 10.59
N ALA A 99 -15.31 16.31 9.59
CA ALA A 99 -15.11 16.68 8.21
C ALA A 99 -16.26 17.58 7.70
N PRO A 100 -15.96 18.71 7.04
CA PRO A 100 -16.97 19.49 6.34
C PRO A 100 -17.64 18.59 5.29
N LYS A 101 -18.98 18.50 5.35
CA LYS A 101 -19.73 17.77 4.32
C LYS A 101 -19.64 18.56 3.02
N ALA A 102 -18.97 17.99 2.02
CA ALA A 102 -18.96 18.56 0.69
C ALA A 102 -20.42 18.62 0.15
N LYS A 103 -20.78 19.75 -0.46
CA LYS A 103 -22.10 19.87 -1.09
C LYS A 103 -22.07 19.15 -2.43
N PRO A 104 -23.03 18.26 -2.71
CA PRO A 104 -23.17 17.64 -4.04
C PRO A 104 -23.31 18.68 -5.14
N GLY A 105 -22.80 18.35 -6.31
CA GLY A 105 -22.92 19.18 -7.51
C GLY A 105 -21.62 19.29 -8.29
N VAL A 106 -21.70 19.97 -9.42
CA VAL A 106 -20.60 20.21 -10.35
C VAL A 106 -20.13 21.65 -10.20
N HIS A 107 -18.83 21.83 -9.95
CA HIS A 107 -18.25 23.17 -9.86
C HIS A 107 -18.33 23.88 -11.23
N PRO A 108 -18.64 25.19 -11.30
CA PRO A 108 -18.82 25.91 -12.56
C PRO A 108 -17.63 25.88 -13.52
N SER A 109 -16.41 25.68 -13.00
CA SER A 109 -15.20 25.53 -13.83
C SER A 109 -14.86 24.08 -14.21
N ALA A 110 -15.66 23.11 -13.80
CA ALA A 110 -15.49 21.73 -14.23
C ALA A 110 -16.12 21.50 -15.62
N TYR A 111 -15.54 20.61 -16.38
CA TYR A 111 -16.14 20.12 -17.62
C TYR A 111 -16.71 18.72 -17.41
N VAL A 112 -17.99 18.54 -17.70
CA VAL A 112 -18.64 17.24 -17.72
C VAL A 112 -19.28 17.08 -19.10
N ASP A 113 -18.82 16.05 -19.83
CA ASP A 113 -19.40 15.75 -21.16
C ASP A 113 -20.88 15.41 -21.04
N PRO A 114 -21.74 15.91 -21.95
CA PRO A 114 -23.17 15.61 -21.93
C PRO A 114 -23.54 14.12 -21.99
N ALA A 115 -22.68 13.28 -22.53
CA ALA A 115 -22.85 11.81 -22.57
C ALA A 115 -22.35 11.10 -21.30
N ALA A 116 -21.72 11.81 -20.35
CA ALA A 116 -21.33 11.26 -19.05
C ALA A 116 -22.55 11.12 -18.12
N LYS A 117 -22.51 10.12 -17.24
CA LYS A 117 -23.53 9.88 -16.22
C LYS A 117 -22.94 10.15 -14.84
N VAL A 118 -23.35 11.25 -14.22
CA VAL A 118 -22.88 11.66 -12.91
C VAL A 118 -24.04 11.56 -11.92
N ALA A 119 -23.86 10.81 -10.83
CA ALA A 119 -24.86 10.68 -9.79
C ALA A 119 -25.14 12.06 -9.13
N ALA A 120 -26.40 12.31 -8.76
CA ALA A 120 -26.81 13.59 -8.19
C ALA A 120 -26.16 13.92 -6.84
N SER A 121 -25.69 12.89 -6.11
CA SER A 121 -24.97 13.03 -4.84
C SER A 121 -23.46 13.19 -5.00
N ALA A 122 -22.92 13.09 -6.24
CA ALA A 122 -21.50 13.26 -6.47
C ALA A 122 -21.05 14.73 -6.33
N VAL A 123 -19.76 14.89 -6.03
CA VAL A 123 -19.09 16.20 -5.93
C VAL A 123 -18.01 16.28 -6.99
N ILE A 124 -18.16 17.20 -7.95
CA ILE A 124 -17.16 17.44 -9.00
C ILE A 124 -16.49 18.79 -8.74
N GLY A 125 -15.22 18.73 -8.37
CA GLY A 125 -14.41 19.89 -7.96
C GLY A 125 -14.00 20.79 -9.12
N PRO A 126 -13.34 21.93 -8.81
CA PRO A 126 -12.93 22.91 -9.81
C PRO A 126 -11.92 22.32 -10.80
N HIS A 127 -12.08 22.68 -12.08
CA HIS A 127 -11.21 22.23 -13.17
C HIS A 127 -11.13 20.71 -13.36
N ALA A 128 -12.03 19.94 -12.74
CA ALA A 128 -12.15 18.52 -13.03
C ALA A 128 -12.77 18.32 -14.41
N THR A 129 -12.35 17.26 -15.11
CA THR A 129 -12.88 16.86 -16.41
C THR A 129 -13.46 15.46 -16.34
N VAL A 130 -14.67 15.27 -16.88
CA VAL A 130 -15.33 13.96 -17.00
C VAL A 130 -15.74 13.78 -18.45
N GLU A 131 -15.09 12.84 -19.14
CA GLU A 131 -15.25 12.65 -20.58
C GLU A 131 -16.48 11.79 -20.94
N ALA A 132 -16.74 11.69 -22.27
CA ALA A 132 -17.90 11.01 -22.82
C ALA A 132 -18.05 9.55 -22.34
N GLY A 133 -19.27 9.18 -21.98
CA GLY A 133 -19.60 7.82 -21.56
C GLY A 133 -19.07 7.43 -20.17
N ALA A 134 -18.36 8.32 -19.49
CA ALA A 134 -17.95 8.06 -18.12
C ALA A 134 -19.15 7.96 -17.16
N VAL A 135 -19.03 7.09 -16.16
CA VAL A 135 -20.04 6.88 -15.12
C VAL A 135 -19.43 7.19 -13.74
N VAL A 136 -20.02 8.11 -13.01
CA VAL A 136 -19.61 8.50 -11.66
C VAL A 136 -20.70 8.13 -10.68
N GLY A 137 -20.38 7.23 -9.75
CA GLY A 137 -21.30 6.66 -8.76
C GLY A 137 -21.76 7.64 -7.68
N GLU A 138 -22.64 7.15 -6.81
CA GLU A 138 -23.21 7.93 -5.72
C GLU A 138 -22.13 8.35 -4.70
N ARG A 139 -22.26 9.60 -4.19
CA ARG A 139 -21.33 10.18 -3.21
C ARG A 139 -19.85 10.19 -3.63
N ALA A 140 -19.56 9.91 -4.90
CA ALA A 140 -18.20 10.02 -5.42
C ALA A 140 -17.73 11.48 -5.33
N ARG A 141 -16.45 11.64 -5.02
CA ARG A 141 -15.82 12.95 -4.88
C ARG A 141 -14.59 13.05 -5.78
N LEU A 142 -14.64 13.98 -6.71
CA LEU A 142 -13.54 14.33 -7.60
C LEU A 142 -13.03 15.71 -7.17
N ASP A 143 -11.82 15.77 -6.62
CA ASP A 143 -11.23 17.03 -6.18
C ASP A 143 -10.70 17.85 -7.39
N ALA A 144 -10.03 18.97 -7.10
CA ALA A 144 -9.60 19.91 -8.14
C ALA A 144 -8.65 19.27 -9.17
N GLY A 145 -8.88 19.54 -10.45
CA GLY A 145 -8.01 19.11 -11.55
C GLY A 145 -8.01 17.60 -11.83
N VAL A 146 -8.95 16.84 -11.28
CA VAL A 146 -9.12 15.41 -11.58
C VAL A 146 -9.53 15.25 -13.06
N SER A 147 -8.91 14.30 -13.75
CA SER A 147 -9.26 13.93 -15.13
C SER A 147 -9.78 12.49 -15.19
N VAL A 148 -11.02 12.33 -15.64
CA VAL A 148 -11.71 11.07 -15.83
C VAL A 148 -11.96 10.86 -17.33
N GLY A 149 -11.23 9.91 -17.93
CA GLY A 149 -11.26 9.64 -19.35
C GLY A 149 -12.57 8.96 -19.84
N ALA A 150 -12.72 8.89 -21.15
CA ALA A 150 -13.91 8.35 -21.78
C ALA A 150 -14.22 6.90 -21.35
N GLY A 151 -15.48 6.62 -21.07
CA GLY A 151 -15.95 5.29 -20.69
C GLY A 151 -15.45 4.76 -19.34
N VAL A 152 -14.82 5.58 -18.52
CA VAL A 152 -14.41 5.20 -17.15
C VAL A 152 -15.63 4.96 -16.28
N THR A 153 -15.56 3.95 -15.41
CA THR A 153 -16.59 3.70 -14.39
C THR A 153 -16.00 3.88 -13.01
N LEU A 154 -16.56 4.79 -12.22
CA LEU A 154 -16.25 5.01 -10.81
C LEU A 154 -17.43 4.53 -9.97
N GLY A 155 -17.17 3.63 -9.01
CA GLY A 155 -18.16 3.14 -8.06
C GLY A 155 -18.61 4.19 -7.05
N ASP A 156 -19.48 3.80 -6.15
CA ASP A 156 -19.98 4.65 -5.06
C ASP A 156 -18.88 4.98 -4.05
N ASP A 157 -18.97 6.17 -3.45
CA ASP A 157 -18.02 6.64 -2.42
C ASP A 157 -16.55 6.69 -2.88
N VAL A 158 -16.27 6.71 -4.15
CA VAL A 158 -14.91 6.90 -4.68
C VAL A 158 -14.44 8.31 -4.36
N HIS A 159 -13.20 8.44 -3.87
CA HIS A 159 -12.57 9.74 -3.66
C HIS A 159 -11.28 9.85 -4.48
N LEU A 160 -11.29 10.71 -5.47
CA LEU A 160 -10.11 11.09 -6.25
C LEU A 160 -9.59 12.44 -5.75
N TYR A 161 -8.41 12.43 -5.17
CA TYR A 161 -7.72 13.63 -4.69
C TYR A 161 -7.20 14.51 -5.85
N PRO A 162 -6.72 15.75 -5.58
CA PRO A 162 -6.37 16.68 -6.66
C PRO A 162 -5.38 16.10 -7.68
N ASN A 163 -5.61 16.42 -8.96
CA ASN A 163 -4.77 16.04 -10.10
C ASN A 163 -4.63 14.53 -10.34
N VAL A 164 -5.53 13.70 -9.83
CA VAL A 164 -5.61 12.28 -10.22
C VAL A 164 -6.06 12.19 -11.68
N THR A 165 -5.40 11.30 -12.43
CA THR A 165 -5.76 11.02 -13.82
C THR A 165 -6.17 9.55 -13.96
N VAL A 166 -7.38 9.32 -14.49
CA VAL A 166 -7.88 7.98 -14.83
C VAL A 166 -8.10 7.93 -16.32
N TYR A 167 -7.29 7.16 -17.02
CA TYR A 167 -7.37 6.99 -18.47
C TYR A 167 -8.62 6.23 -18.89
N HIS A 168 -8.99 6.37 -20.16
CA HIS A 168 -10.19 5.81 -20.75
C HIS A 168 -10.36 4.30 -20.48
N GLY A 169 -11.62 3.88 -20.31
CA GLY A 169 -12.02 2.47 -20.17
C GLY A 169 -11.68 1.81 -18.84
N CYS A 170 -11.01 2.50 -17.92
CA CYS A 170 -10.68 1.95 -16.60
C CYS A 170 -11.91 1.86 -15.69
N ARG A 171 -11.89 0.93 -14.73
CA ARG A 171 -12.98 0.74 -13.77
C ARG A 171 -12.43 0.73 -12.34
N LEU A 172 -13.05 1.51 -11.47
CA LEU A 172 -12.77 1.56 -10.04
C LEU A 172 -14.04 1.15 -9.29
N GLY A 173 -13.89 0.21 -8.38
CA GLY A 173 -14.95 -0.26 -7.49
C GLY A 173 -15.41 0.79 -6.49
N ALA A 174 -16.23 0.41 -5.55
CA ALA A 174 -16.75 1.29 -4.51
C ALA A 174 -15.70 1.60 -3.43
N ARG A 175 -15.80 2.78 -2.80
CA ARG A 175 -14.93 3.24 -1.68
C ARG A 175 -13.43 3.26 -2.01
N VAL A 176 -13.09 3.34 -3.29
CA VAL A 176 -11.70 3.50 -3.72
C VAL A 176 -11.22 4.91 -3.39
N ILE A 177 -10.04 5.01 -2.80
CA ILE A 177 -9.37 6.26 -2.49
C ILE A 177 -8.11 6.36 -3.36
N VAL A 178 -7.96 7.47 -4.09
CA VAL A 178 -6.78 7.71 -4.94
C VAL A 178 -6.17 9.05 -4.57
N HIS A 179 -4.96 9.01 -4.04
CA HIS A 179 -4.26 10.22 -3.60
C HIS A 179 -3.67 11.03 -4.75
N ALA A 180 -3.34 12.29 -4.44
CA ALA A 180 -3.00 13.31 -5.42
C ALA A 180 -1.90 12.89 -6.41
N GLY A 181 -2.09 13.24 -7.67
CA GLY A 181 -1.13 13.00 -8.74
C GLY A 181 -0.98 11.55 -9.20
N ALA A 182 -1.73 10.61 -8.63
CA ALA A 182 -1.71 9.23 -9.11
C ALA A 182 -2.29 9.12 -10.53
N VAL A 183 -1.73 8.19 -11.33
CA VAL A 183 -2.13 7.96 -12.71
C VAL A 183 -2.57 6.50 -12.90
N ILE A 184 -3.79 6.30 -13.35
CA ILE A 184 -4.38 4.98 -13.55
C ILE A 184 -4.65 4.77 -15.04
N GLY A 185 -4.07 3.71 -15.62
CA GLY A 185 -4.32 3.31 -17.00
C GLY A 185 -3.44 3.98 -18.04
N ALA A 186 -2.28 4.54 -17.64
CA ALA A 186 -1.27 4.95 -18.62
C ALA A 186 -0.77 3.76 -19.45
N ASP A 187 -0.24 4.02 -20.65
CA ASP A 187 0.35 2.97 -21.47
C ASP A 187 1.51 2.29 -20.74
N GLY A 188 1.50 0.96 -20.72
CA GLY A 188 2.63 0.17 -20.26
C GLY A 188 3.85 0.34 -21.17
N PHE A 189 5.04 -0.01 -20.65
CA PHE A 189 6.29 0.02 -21.39
C PHE A 189 6.38 -1.17 -22.35
N GLY A 190 5.74 -1.06 -23.50
CA GLY A 190 5.69 -2.08 -24.54
C GLY A 190 6.34 -1.62 -25.82
N PHE A 191 7.54 -2.15 -26.14
CA PHE A 191 8.26 -1.86 -27.37
C PHE A 191 8.92 -3.12 -27.92
N ALA A 192 8.74 -3.38 -29.22
CA ALA A 192 9.41 -4.46 -29.94
C ALA A 192 10.69 -3.93 -30.60
N PRO A 193 11.83 -4.61 -30.46
CA PRO A 193 13.03 -4.24 -31.21
C PRO A 193 12.88 -4.63 -32.68
N ASP A 194 13.00 -3.67 -33.59
CA ASP A 194 13.04 -3.88 -35.03
C ASP A 194 14.38 -3.36 -35.56
N PHE A 195 15.44 -4.12 -35.28
CA PHE A 195 16.81 -3.76 -35.62
C PHE A 195 17.43 -4.80 -36.52
N VAL A 196 18.16 -4.37 -37.55
CA VAL A 196 18.96 -5.20 -38.47
C VAL A 196 20.42 -4.80 -38.42
N GLY A 197 21.33 -5.74 -38.72
CA GLY A 197 22.77 -5.52 -38.64
C GLY A 197 23.37 -5.79 -37.25
N GLU A 198 24.70 -5.70 -37.14
CA GLU A 198 25.46 -5.94 -35.93
C GLU A 198 26.36 -4.76 -35.58
N GLY A 199 26.72 -4.60 -34.31
CA GLY A 199 27.63 -3.54 -33.83
C GLY A 199 27.20 -2.14 -34.25
N ASP A 200 28.15 -1.34 -34.71
CA ASP A 200 27.96 0.05 -35.18
C ASP A 200 27.16 0.15 -36.49
N ALA A 201 26.98 -0.96 -37.23
CA ALA A 201 26.16 -1.03 -38.43
C ALA A 201 24.69 -1.36 -38.14
N ARG A 202 24.29 -1.51 -36.85
CA ARG A 202 22.93 -1.80 -36.43
C ARG A 202 22.02 -0.60 -36.73
N THR A 203 20.98 -0.82 -37.53
CA THR A 203 19.97 0.18 -37.90
C THR A 203 18.59 -0.33 -37.51
N GLY A 204 17.64 0.59 -37.29
CA GLY A 204 16.28 0.24 -36.94
C GLY A 204 15.73 1.11 -35.81
N SER A 205 14.65 0.67 -35.20
CA SER A 205 13.95 1.42 -34.14
C SER A 205 13.23 0.51 -33.15
N TRP A 206 12.76 1.10 -32.07
CA TRP A 206 11.79 0.50 -31.17
C TRP A 206 10.38 0.76 -31.71
N VAL A 207 9.67 -0.30 -32.05
CA VAL A 207 8.27 -0.21 -32.50
C VAL A 207 7.36 -0.28 -31.29
N LYS A 208 6.52 0.74 -31.07
CA LYS A 208 5.57 0.77 -29.97
C LYS A 208 4.51 -0.32 -30.12
N ILE A 209 4.31 -1.10 -29.06
CA ILE A 209 3.19 -2.05 -28.94
C ILE A 209 2.01 -1.28 -28.35
N PRO A 210 0.87 -1.13 -29.09
CA PRO A 210 -0.33 -0.49 -28.55
C PRO A 210 -0.82 -1.18 -27.27
N GLN A 211 -1.20 -0.38 -26.28
CA GLN A 211 -1.73 -0.85 -25.00
C GLN A 211 -3.25 -0.66 -25.03
N VAL A 212 -4.00 -1.73 -25.37
CA VAL A 212 -5.45 -1.65 -25.62
C VAL A 212 -6.30 -2.21 -24.47
N GLY A 213 -5.70 -2.82 -23.47
CA GLY A 213 -6.37 -3.21 -22.25
C GLY A 213 -6.70 -2.00 -21.36
N ALA A 214 -7.20 -2.26 -20.17
CA ALA A 214 -7.56 -1.26 -19.18
C ALA A 214 -6.96 -1.61 -17.81
N VAL A 215 -7.37 -0.86 -16.77
CA VAL A 215 -7.13 -1.19 -15.37
C VAL A 215 -8.47 -1.46 -14.70
N GLN A 216 -8.55 -2.57 -13.97
CA GLN A 216 -9.69 -2.94 -13.13
C GLN A 216 -9.27 -2.88 -11.67
N ILE A 217 -9.93 -2.07 -10.86
CA ILE A 217 -9.66 -1.90 -9.44
C ILE A 217 -10.90 -2.32 -8.66
N GLY A 218 -10.71 -3.24 -7.70
CA GLY A 218 -11.75 -3.71 -6.79
C GLY A 218 -12.18 -2.68 -5.75
N ASP A 219 -13.10 -3.08 -4.89
CA ASP A 219 -13.62 -2.24 -3.81
C ASP A 219 -12.56 -2.00 -2.71
N ASP A 220 -12.72 -0.91 -1.95
CA ASP A 220 -11.90 -0.59 -0.78
C ASP A 220 -10.39 -0.51 -1.04
N VAL A 221 -9.96 -0.30 -2.28
CA VAL A 221 -8.56 -0.09 -2.63
C VAL A 221 -8.13 1.33 -2.28
N GLU A 222 -6.91 1.48 -1.78
CA GLU A 222 -6.29 2.79 -1.56
C GLU A 222 -4.98 2.90 -2.31
N ILE A 223 -4.80 4.00 -3.05
CA ILE A 223 -3.67 4.24 -3.95
C ILE A 223 -3.00 5.54 -3.53
N GLY A 224 -1.72 5.45 -3.15
CA GLY A 224 -0.90 6.56 -2.69
C GLY A 224 -0.57 7.59 -3.77
N ALA A 225 -0.06 8.73 -3.31
CA ALA A 225 0.25 9.86 -4.18
C ALA A 225 1.34 9.51 -5.21
N ASN A 226 1.16 9.99 -6.44
CA ASN A 226 2.08 9.78 -7.58
C ASN A 226 2.35 8.29 -7.90
N THR A 227 1.49 7.39 -7.47
CA THR A 227 1.53 5.97 -7.88
C THR A 227 1.00 5.85 -9.29
N THR A 228 1.66 5.03 -10.10
CA THR A 228 1.24 4.76 -11.49
C THR A 228 0.87 3.30 -11.67
N ILE A 229 -0.30 3.05 -12.26
CA ILE A 229 -0.78 1.71 -12.61
C ILE A 229 -1.01 1.68 -14.11
N ASP A 230 -0.15 0.94 -14.82
CA ASP A 230 -0.22 0.84 -16.27
C ASP A 230 -1.39 -0.06 -16.70
N ARG A 231 -1.99 0.29 -17.83
CA ARG A 231 -2.97 -0.57 -18.50
C ARG A 231 -2.30 -1.81 -19.10
N GLY A 232 -3.05 -2.86 -19.28
CA GLY A 232 -2.52 -4.03 -19.96
C GLY A 232 -2.38 -3.85 -21.46
N ALA A 233 -1.52 -4.64 -22.07
CA ALA A 233 -1.29 -4.60 -23.50
C ALA A 233 -2.54 -5.08 -24.30
N MET A 234 -3.05 -6.27 -24.01
CA MET A 234 -4.26 -6.83 -24.62
C MET A 234 -5.30 -7.26 -23.57
N ALA A 235 -4.86 -7.72 -22.43
CA ALA A 235 -5.70 -8.01 -21.26
C ALA A 235 -5.51 -6.92 -20.21
N ASP A 236 -6.40 -6.81 -19.24
CA ASP A 236 -6.36 -5.76 -18.22
C ASP A 236 -5.28 -6.00 -17.16
N THR A 237 -4.83 -4.92 -16.54
CA THR A 237 -4.15 -4.93 -15.24
C THR A 237 -5.21 -4.97 -14.14
N ILE A 238 -5.06 -5.85 -13.15
CA ILE A 238 -6.09 -6.12 -12.14
C ILE A 238 -5.54 -5.85 -10.74
N ILE A 239 -6.22 -5.00 -9.99
CA ILE A 239 -6.00 -4.77 -8.57
C ILE A 239 -7.25 -5.27 -7.84
N GLU A 240 -7.14 -6.35 -7.06
CA GLU A 240 -8.28 -6.91 -6.34
C GLU A 240 -8.69 -6.03 -5.15
N GLU A 241 -9.78 -6.41 -4.46
CA GLU A 241 -10.33 -5.64 -3.34
C GLU A 241 -9.37 -5.49 -2.15
N CYS A 242 -9.54 -4.42 -1.38
CA CYS A 242 -8.80 -4.12 -0.14
C CYS A 242 -7.27 -4.00 -0.30
N VAL A 243 -6.74 -3.89 -1.51
CA VAL A 243 -5.31 -3.64 -1.76
C VAL A 243 -4.95 -2.23 -1.30
N LYS A 244 -3.75 -2.10 -0.69
CA LYS A 244 -3.19 -0.80 -0.29
C LYS A 244 -1.85 -0.59 -0.99
N LEU A 245 -1.78 0.43 -1.82
CA LEU A 245 -0.56 0.88 -2.50
C LEU A 245 -0.12 2.19 -1.88
N ASP A 246 1.11 2.25 -1.43
CA ASP A 246 1.71 3.47 -0.88
C ASP A 246 2.13 4.43 -2.02
N ASN A 247 2.76 5.53 -1.68
CA ASN A 247 3.19 6.56 -2.61
C ASN A 247 4.33 6.07 -3.53
N LEU A 248 4.34 6.59 -4.77
CA LEU A 248 5.42 6.34 -5.74
C LEU A 248 5.59 4.85 -6.10
N VAL A 249 4.53 4.06 -6.03
CA VAL A 249 4.54 2.66 -6.48
C VAL A 249 4.32 2.62 -7.99
N GLN A 250 5.09 1.78 -8.71
CA GLN A 250 4.89 1.50 -10.12
C GLN A 250 4.34 0.08 -10.30
N ILE A 251 3.15 -0.04 -10.87
CA ILE A 251 2.56 -1.31 -11.29
C ILE A 251 2.59 -1.36 -12.83
N GLY A 252 3.38 -2.28 -13.37
CA GLY A 252 3.51 -2.48 -14.81
C GLY A 252 2.28 -3.15 -15.43
N HIS A 253 2.23 -3.13 -16.76
CA HIS A 253 1.13 -3.67 -17.55
C HIS A 253 0.82 -5.15 -17.27
N ASN A 254 -0.45 -5.54 -17.35
CA ASN A 254 -0.90 -6.93 -17.19
C ASN A 254 -0.58 -7.55 -15.81
N CYS A 255 -0.25 -6.75 -14.80
CA CYS A 255 -0.08 -7.26 -13.45
C CYS A 255 -1.42 -7.65 -12.82
N ARG A 256 -1.39 -8.62 -11.91
CA ARG A 256 -2.49 -8.94 -11.01
C ARG A 256 -2.02 -8.84 -9.58
N ILE A 257 -2.67 -8.01 -8.77
CA ILE A 257 -2.40 -7.86 -7.35
C ILE A 257 -3.58 -8.43 -6.57
N GLY A 258 -3.33 -9.51 -5.83
CA GLY A 258 -4.34 -10.23 -5.06
C GLY A 258 -4.87 -9.43 -3.87
N ALA A 259 -6.11 -9.72 -3.48
CA ALA A 259 -6.84 -9.04 -2.42
C ALA A 259 -6.07 -8.95 -1.09
N TYR A 260 -6.29 -7.85 -0.35
CA TYR A 260 -5.67 -7.58 0.96
C TYR A 260 -4.13 -7.47 0.93
N THR A 261 -3.52 -7.37 -0.23
CA THR A 261 -2.07 -7.17 -0.37
C THR A 261 -1.72 -5.70 -0.12
N VAL A 262 -0.60 -5.47 0.55
CA VAL A 262 -0.07 -4.14 0.82
C VAL A 262 1.30 -3.98 0.17
N ILE A 263 1.54 -2.85 -0.52
CA ILE A 263 2.79 -2.54 -1.21
C ILE A 263 3.27 -1.18 -0.72
N ALA A 264 4.43 -1.16 -0.09
CA ALA A 264 5.02 0.06 0.47
C ALA A 264 5.72 0.91 -0.61
N GLY A 265 6.02 2.15 -0.25
CA GLY A 265 6.48 3.19 -1.15
C GLY A 265 7.70 2.87 -2.00
N CYS A 266 7.74 3.45 -3.19
CA CYS A 266 8.82 3.30 -4.16
C CYS A 266 9.05 1.86 -4.66
N ALA A 267 8.12 0.92 -4.43
CA ALA A 267 8.21 -0.43 -5.00
C ALA A 267 7.89 -0.41 -6.49
N GLY A 268 8.63 -1.22 -7.27
CA GLY A 268 8.43 -1.39 -8.71
C GLY A 268 8.06 -2.83 -9.07
N ILE A 269 6.90 -3.02 -9.68
CA ILE A 269 6.39 -4.30 -10.11
C ILE A 269 6.39 -4.33 -11.64
N ALA A 270 7.26 -5.14 -12.22
CA ALA A 270 7.36 -5.23 -13.67
C ALA A 270 6.17 -6.00 -14.29
N GLY A 271 5.95 -5.77 -15.57
CA GLY A 271 4.78 -6.27 -16.28
C GLY A 271 4.55 -7.77 -16.21
N SER A 272 3.29 -8.17 -16.30
CA SER A 272 2.82 -9.57 -16.24
C SER A 272 3.16 -10.32 -14.95
N THR A 273 3.37 -9.61 -13.85
CA THR A 273 3.61 -10.18 -12.54
C THR A 273 2.29 -10.48 -11.83
N ASN A 274 2.19 -11.66 -11.20
CA ASN A 274 1.06 -12.04 -10.36
C ASN A 274 1.50 -12.06 -8.89
N ILE A 275 0.89 -11.21 -8.06
CA ILE A 275 1.08 -11.21 -6.61
C ILE A 275 -0.17 -11.79 -5.96
N GLY A 276 0.01 -12.81 -5.11
CA GLY A 276 -1.08 -13.46 -4.39
C GLY A 276 -1.77 -12.55 -3.38
N LYS A 277 -2.71 -13.12 -2.63
CA LYS A 277 -3.49 -12.44 -1.60
C LYS A 277 -2.68 -12.29 -0.30
N HIS A 278 -3.03 -11.26 0.50
CA HIS A 278 -2.43 -11.03 1.82
C HIS A 278 -0.90 -10.93 1.80
N CYS A 279 -0.31 -10.52 0.69
CA CYS A 279 1.12 -10.28 0.60
C CYS A 279 1.50 -8.93 1.22
N MET A 280 2.74 -8.84 1.70
CA MET A 280 3.32 -7.61 2.23
C MET A 280 4.63 -7.31 1.49
N ILE A 281 4.62 -6.29 0.65
CA ILE A 281 5.79 -5.90 -0.16
C ILE A 281 6.41 -4.65 0.47
N GLY A 282 7.64 -4.77 0.91
CA GLY A 282 8.39 -3.68 1.55
C GLY A 282 8.75 -2.55 0.60
N GLY A 283 9.13 -1.40 1.17
CA GLY A 283 9.51 -0.22 0.39
C GLY A 283 10.73 -0.46 -0.51
N ALA A 284 10.73 0.16 -1.68
CA ALA A 284 11.78 0.06 -2.69
C ALA A 284 12.10 -1.38 -3.15
N VAL A 285 11.14 -2.30 -3.05
CA VAL A 285 11.25 -3.66 -3.60
C VAL A 285 11.12 -3.59 -5.12
N GLY A 286 12.02 -4.29 -5.83
CA GLY A 286 11.92 -4.51 -7.28
C GLY A 286 11.47 -5.94 -7.59
N ILE A 287 10.39 -6.12 -8.34
CA ILE A 287 9.91 -7.43 -8.77
C ILE A 287 10.02 -7.54 -10.28
N ALA A 288 10.75 -8.57 -10.76
CA ALA A 288 10.93 -8.83 -12.19
C ALA A 288 9.61 -9.22 -12.86
N GLY A 289 9.54 -9.02 -14.17
CA GLY A 289 8.35 -9.38 -14.96
C GLY A 289 8.12 -10.90 -15.04
N HIS A 290 6.86 -11.27 -15.28
CA HIS A 290 6.43 -12.65 -15.49
C HIS A 290 6.70 -13.60 -14.32
N VAL A 291 6.78 -13.08 -13.09
CA VAL A 291 6.92 -13.91 -11.87
C VAL A 291 5.59 -14.00 -11.12
N THR A 292 5.47 -15.04 -10.31
CA THR A 292 4.31 -15.27 -9.45
C THR A 292 4.75 -15.35 -7.99
N LEU A 293 4.09 -14.61 -7.12
CA LEU A 293 4.21 -14.71 -5.68
C LEU A 293 2.97 -15.42 -5.14
N ALA A 294 3.18 -16.46 -4.32
CA ALA A 294 2.09 -17.15 -3.62
C ALA A 294 1.40 -16.21 -2.62
N ASP A 295 0.22 -16.58 -2.16
CA ASP A 295 -0.46 -15.90 -1.06
C ASP A 295 0.41 -15.85 0.20
N TYR A 296 0.25 -14.81 1.02
CA TYR A 296 0.96 -14.61 2.30
C TYR A 296 2.50 -14.50 2.17
N VAL A 297 3.00 -14.11 1.01
CA VAL A 297 4.43 -13.79 0.83
C VAL A 297 4.72 -12.42 1.43
N ILE A 298 5.80 -12.35 2.22
CA ILE A 298 6.34 -11.10 2.77
C ILE A 298 7.70 -10.86 2.13
N VAL A 299 7.87 -9.72 1.45
CA VAL A 299 9.17 -9.31 0.90
C VAL A 299 9.66 -8.10 1.68
N THR A 300 10.84 -8.21 2.30
CA THR A 300 11.41 -7.09 3.08
C THR A 300 11.89 -5.96 2.19
N ALA A 301 11.99 -4.75 2.74
CA ALA A 301 12.37 -3.56 1.99
C ALA A 301 13.68 -3.72 1.21
N GLN A 302 13.79 -3.02 0.07
CA GLN A 302 14.95 -2.99 -0.83
C GLN A 302 15.35 -4.35 -1.43
N SER A 303 14.49 -5.35 -1.33
CA SER A 303 14.76 -6.67 -1.92
C SER A 303 14.46 -6.70 -3.41
N GLY A 304 15.27 -7.47 -4.16
CA GLY A 304 15.04 -7.80 -5.56
C GLY A 304 14.46 -9.22 -5.71
N VAL A 305 13.30 -9.34 -6.36
CA VAL A 305 12.66 -10.63 -6.64
C VAL A 305 12.79 -10.92 -8.12
N SER A 306 13.71 -11.81 -8.49
CA SER A 306 13.99 -12.18 -9.88
C SER A 306 13.36 -13.51 -10.33
N LYS A 307 12.75 -14.25 -9.42
CA LYS A 307 12.10 -15.55 -9.67
C LYS A 307 10.83 -15.68 -8.86
N SER A 308 9.91 -16.54 -9.30
CA SER A 308 8.66 -16.81 -8.59
C SER A 308 8.90 -17.34 -7.17
N LEU A 309 8.10 -16.85 -6.22
CA LEU A 309 8.08 -17.26 -4.82
C LEU A 309 6.83 -18.12 -4.59
N THR A 310 6.96 -19.43 -4.72
CA THR A 310 5.83 -20.36 -4.78
C THR A 310 5.32 -20.82 -3.42
N LYS A 311 5.92 -20.36 -2.32
CA LYS A 311 5.53 -20.71 -0.96
C LYS A 311 5.32 -19.46 -0.12
N PRO A 312 4.33 -19.45 0.80
CA PRO A 312 4.21 -18.42 1.84
C PRO A 312 5.50 -18.31 2.65
N GLY A 313 5.81 -17.11 3.13
CA GLY A 313 6.99 -16.89 3.97
C GLY A 313 7.60 -15.53 3.78
N MET A 314 8.64 -15.25 4.57
CA MET A 314 9.39 -13.99 4.51
C MET A 314 10.65 -14.17 3.67
N TYR A 315 10.86 -13.25 2.73
CA TYR A 315 11.98 -13.24 1.78
C TYR A 315 12.75 -11.92 1.88
N THR A 316 14.07 -12.02 1.87
CA THR A 316 14.99 -10.88 1.98
C THR A 316 16.15 -11.06 1.02
N SER A 317 16.51 -10.00 0.28
CA SER A 317 17.72 -9.99 -0.54
C SER A 317 18.55 -8.68 -0.38
N ALA A 318 18.10 -7.77 0.48
CA ALA A 318 18.84 -6.56 0.77
C ALA A 318 20.04 -6.86 1.70
N PHE A 319 21.18 -6.24 1.39
CA PHE A 319 22.34 -6.32 2.27
C PHE A 319 22.19 -5.36 3.45
N PRO A 320 22.44 -5.80 4.71
CA PRO A 320 22.34 -4.91 5.86
C PRO A 320 23.31 -3.73 5.75
N ALA A 321 22.89 -2.55 6.22
CA ALA A 321 23.79 -1.42 6.33
C ALA A 321 24.90 -1.70 7.36
N VAL A 322 26.14 -1.48 6.94
CA VAL A 322 27.34 -1.62 7.78
C VAL A 322 28.18 -0.36 7.63
N SER A 323 29.25 -0.21 8.44
CA SER A 323 30.19 0.91 8.25
C SER A 323 30.77 0.91 6.83
N HIS A 324 31.09 2.08 6.27
CA HIS A 324 31.68 2.18 4.94
C HIS A 324 32.98 1.36 4.81
N ALA A 325 33.79 1.33 5.87
CA ALA A 325 35.02 0.55 5.90
C ALA A 325 34.74 -0.97 5.79
N ASP A 326 33.73 -1.47 6.48
CA ASP A 326 33.34 -2.88 6.43
C ASP A 326 32.63 -3.23 5.12
N TRP A 327 31.84 -2.30 4.56
CA TRP A 327 31.28 -2.47 3.23
C TRP A 327 32.38 -2.67 2.18
N ASN A 328 33.43 -1.84 2.18
CA ASN A 328 34.54 -1.96 1.24
C ASN A 328 35.27 -3.31 1.34
N LYS A 329 35.47 -3.81 2.57
CA LYS A 329 36.04 -5.16 2.78
C LYS A 329 35.13 -6.25 2.21
N SER A 330 33.83 -6.20 2.53
CA SER A 330 32.85 -7.15 2.04
C SER A 330 32.72 -7.12 0.51
N ALA A 331 32.67 -5.93 -0.09
CA ALA A 331 32.60 -5.76 -1.54
C ALA A 331 33.85 -6.29 -2.26
N ALA A 332 35.04 -6.13 -1.67
CA ALA A 332 36.28 -6.70 -2.20
C ALA A 332 36.26 -8.24 -2.17
N LEU A 333 35.72 -8.84 -1.11
CA LEU A 333 35.56 -10.31 -1.00
C LEU A 333 34.57 -10.82 -2.03
N VAL A 334 33.39 -10.18 -2.16
CA VAL A 334 32.34 -10.58 -3.13
C VAL A 334 32.89 -10.55 -4.56
N ARG A 335 33.67 -9.53 -4.94
CA ARG A 335 34.30 -9.44 -6.28
C ARG A 335 35.32 -10.54 -6.58
N ASN A 336 35.85 -11.21 -5.56
CA ASN A 336 36.88 -12.23 -5.68
C ASN A 336 36.39 -13.64 -5.26
N LEU A 337 35.05 -13.86 -5.16
CA LEU A 337 34.48 -15.15 -4.77
C LEU A 337 34.87 -16.29 -5.70
N ASP A 338 34.98 -16.05 -7.00
CA ASP A 338 35.45 -17.01 -8.00
C ASP A 338 36.88 -17.45 -7.72
N LYS A 339 37.79 -16.50 -7.46
CA LYS A 339 39.16 -16.82 -7.08
C LYS A 339 39.27 -17.57 -5.75
N LEU A 340 38.42 -17.25 -4.77
CA LEU A 340 38.34 -17.97 -3.51
C LEU A 340 37.88 -19.41 -3.72
N ARG A 341 36.84 -19.63 -4.52
CA ARG A 341 36.35 -20.95 -4.90
C ARG A 341 37.46 -21.80 -5.56
N ASP A 342 38.19 -21.19 -6.51
CA ASP A 342 39.25 -21.90 -7.23
C ASP A 342 40.43 -22.25 -6.32
N ARG A 343 40.79 -21.39 -5.37
CA ARG A 343 41.78 -21.68 -4.32
C ARG A 343 41.34 -22.81 -3.40
N ILE A 344 40.05 -22.83 -2.98
CA ILE A 344 39.52 -23.91 -2.16
C ILE A 344 39.61 -25.25 -2.92
N LYS A 345 39.19 -25.32 -4.18
CA LYS A 345 39.30 -26.50 -5.00
C LYS A 345 40.74 -27.00 -5.14
N ALA A 346 41.70 -26.12 -5.35
CA ALA A 346 43.12 -26.49 -5.43
C ALA A 346 43.64 -27.05 -4.11
N LEU A 347 43.23 -26.49 -2.97
CA LEU A 347 43.58 -27.02 -1.65
C LEU A 347 42.94 -28.37 -1.35
N GLU A 348 41.67 -28.59 -1.72
CA GLU A 348 40.98 -29.87 -1.60
C GLU A 348 41.68 -30.96 -2.42
N THR A 349 42.07 -30.66 -3.65
CA THR A 349 42.82 -31.57 -4.51
C THR A 349 44.18 -31.94 -3.89
N ALA A 350 44.95 -30.92 -3.45
CA ALA A 350 46.25 -31.17 -2.84
C ALA A 350 46.17 -31.97 -1.54
N LEU A 351 45.10 -31.79 -0.75
CA LEU A 351 44.84 -32.62 0.45
C LEU A 351 44.48 -34.07 0.11
N ALA A 352 43.66 -34.27 -0.93
CA ALA A 352 43.31 -35.63 -1.40
C ALA A 352 44.54 -36.40 -1.91
N ASP A 353 45.40 -35.74 -2.69
CA ASP A 353 46.65 -36.32 -3.21
C ASP A 353 47.61 -36.70 -2.07
N LYS A 354 47.71 -35.85 -1.03
CA LYS A 354 48.56 -36.16 0.14
C LYS A 354 48.06 -37.34 0.94
N ASN A 355 46.74 -37.45 1.15
CA ASN A 355 46.14 -38.59 1.87
C ASN A 355 46.24 -39.92 1.09
N ASN A 356 46.23 -39.85 -0.24
CA ASN A 356 46.41 -41.03 -1.10
C ASN A 356 47.89 -41.44 -1.28
N GLY A 357 48.85 -40.57 -0.96
CA GLY A 357 50.29 -40.85 -1.04
C GLY A 357 50.90 -41.38 0.26
N GLU A 358 50.16 -41.37 1.39
CA GLU A 358 50.55 -41.89 2.69
C GLU A 358 49.96 -43.30 2.98
N ALA A 359 49.24 -43.91 2.03
CA ALA A 359 48.72 -45.27 2.08
C ALA A 359 49.52 -46.14 1.16
#